data_2ca9636d833ed775ad4c3b0030967605
#
_entry.id   2ca9636d833ed775ad4c3b0030967605
#
_cell.length_a   1.000
_cell.length_b   1.000
_cell.length_c   1.000
_cell.angle_alpha   90.00
_cell.angle_beta   90.00
_cell.angle_gamma   90.00
#
_symmetry.space_group_name_H-M   'P 1'
#
loop_
_entity.id
_entity.type
_entity.pdbx_description
1 polymer ?
#
loop_
_entity_poly.entity_id
_entity_poly.type
_entity_poly.pdbx_seq_one_letter_code
_entity_poly.pdbx_strand_id
1 'polypeptide(L)'
;MCLAIPGKILEITAQLDDTFRTAKASFGGICKEVNLYMTPEAKIGDYVMVHVGVAISVVDEEEARRTFDYLLQMGEVTEQLEGTD
;
A
#
# COMPACT_ATOMS: atom_id res chain seq x y z
N MET A 1 15.17 8.15 1.27
CA MET A 1 13.98 8.98 1.34
C MET A 1 12.72 8.12 1.34
N CYS A 2 11.78 8.45 2.20
CA CYS A 2 10.57 7.65 2.35
C CYS A 2 9.40 8.32 1.66
N LEU A 3 9.01 7.78 0.51
CA LEU A 3 7.82 8.23 -0.20
C LEU A 3 6.75 7.15 -0.08
N ALA A 4 5.50 7.57 -0.02
CA ALA A 4 4.39 6.62 -0.01
C ALA A 4 4.23 6.01 -1.40
N ILE A 5 3.92 4.72 -1.45
CA ILE A 5 3.73 3.98 -2.69
C ILE A 5 2.29 3.46 -2.70
N PRO A 6 1.55 3.64 -3.79
CA PRO A 6 0.19 3.11 -3.86
C PRO A 6 0.19 1.60 -4.05
N GLY A 7 -0.67 0.92 -3.33
CA GLY A 7 -0.84 -0.52 -3.45
C GLY A 7 -2.31 -0.88 -3.41
N LYS A 8 -2.68 -1.97 -4.08
CA LYS A 8 -4.06 -2.46 -4.08
C LYS A 8 -4.20 -3.56 -3.06
N ILE A 9 -5.19 -3.44 -2.18
CA ILE A 9 -5.47 -4.46 -1.17
C ILE A 9 -6.08 -5.67 -1.84
N LEU A 10 -5.40 -6.81 -1.74
CA LEU A 10 -5.86 -8.05 -2.34
C LEU A 10 -6.64 -8.91 -1.35
N GLU A 11 -6.21 -8.95 -0.08
CA GLU A 11 -6.90 -9.71 0.94
C GLU A 11 -6.52 -9.19 2.32
N ILE A 12 -7.39 -9.42 3.29
CA ILE A 12 -7.11 -9.11 4.69
C ILE A 12 -6.48 -10.36 5.29
N THR A 13 -5.22 -10.25 5.73
CA THR A 13 -4.47 -11.41 6.20
C THR A 13 -4.64 -11.67 7.69
N ALA A 14 -4.95 -10.63 8.47
CA ALA A 14 -5.22 -10.77 9.89
C ALA A 14 -6.11 -9.63 10.36
N GLN A 15 -7.01 -9.92 11.27
CA GLN A 15 -7.90 -8.90 11.82
C GLN A 15 -8.15 -9.22 13.28
N LEU A 16 -7.53 -8.46 14.18
CA LEU A 16 -7.74 -8.61 15.61
C LEU A 16 -8.99 -7.88 16.05
N ASP A 17 -9.23 -6.69 15.46
CA ASP A 17 -10.46 -5.93 15.66
C ASP A 17 -10.60 -4.95 14.51
N ASP A 18 -11.51 -3.98 14.61
CA ASP A 18 -11.75 -3.04 13.52
C ASP A 18 -10.57 -2.12 13.25
N THR A 19 -9.67 -1.99 14.20
CA THR A 19 -8.51 -1.12 14.08
C THR A 19 -7.25 -1.87 13.66
N PHE A 20 -6.99 -3.00 14.30
CA PHE A 20 -5.74 -3.73 14.07
C PHE A 20 -5.94 -4.81 13.04
N ARG A 21 -5.69 -4.45 11.78
CA ARG A 21 -5.79 -5.36 10.64
C ARG A 21 -4.51 -5.28 9.84
N THR A 22 -4.14 -6.40 9.22
CA THR A 22 -3.10 -6.42 8.21
C THR A 22 -3.67 -6.94 6.92
N ALA A 23 -3.07 -6.55 5.81
CA ALA A 23 -3.56 -6.93 4.50
C ALA A 23 -2.39 -7.21 3.57
N LYS A 24 -2.69 -7.97 2.54
CA LYS A 24 -1.74 -8.21 1.45
C LYS A 24 -2.04 -7.20 0.36
N ALA A 25 -1.06 -6.39 0.01
CA ALA A 25 -1.21 -5.37 -1.01
C ALA A 25 -0.28 -5.63 -2.17
N SER A 26 -0.74 -5.30 -3.37
CA SER A 26 0.03 -5.47 -4.61
C SER A 26 0.57 -4.13 -5.07
N PHE A 27 1.87 -4.10 -5.33
CA PHE A 27 2.56 -2.91 -5.82
C PHE A 27 3.12 -3.24 -7.20
N GLY A 28 2.25 -3.18 -8.21
CA GLY A 28 2.66 -3.49 -9.57
C GLY A 28 3.12 -4.92 -9.75
N GLY A 29 2.47 -5.86 -9.09
CA GLY A 29 2.81 -7.27 -9.18
C GLY A 29 3.64 -7.80 -8.03
N ILE A 30 4.21 -6.92 -7.22
CA ILE A 30 4.95 -7.31 -6.02
C ILE A 30 4.01 -7.21 -4.82
N CYS A 31 3.87 -8.30 -4.08
CA CYS A 31 2.95 -8.35 -2.94
C CYS A 31 3.70 -8.22 -1.64
N LYS A 32 3.20 -7.37 -0.77
CA LYS A 32 3.76 -7.15 0.57
C LYS A 32 2.62 -7.05 1.58
N GLU A 33 2.90 -7.43 2.82
CA GLU A 33 1.94 -7.26 3.89
C GLU A 33 2.01 -5.83 4.42
N VAL A 34 0.85 -5.22 4.62
CA VAL A 34 0.78 -3.85 5.13
C VAL A 34 -0.17 -3.79 6.32
N ASN A 35 0.06 -2.83 7.19
CA ASN A 35 -0.78 -2.61 8.36
C ASN A 35 -1.82 -1.54 8.05
N LEU A 36 -3.06 -1.81 8.41
CA LEU A 36 -4.19 -0.93 8.08
C LEU A 36 -4.70 -0.12 9.28
N TYR A 37 -3.95 -0.04 10.38
CA TYR A 37 -4.48 0.60 11.56
C TYR A 37 -4.80 2.10 11.36
N MET A 38 -4.15 2.75 10.39
CA MET A 38 -4.43 4.16 10.09
C MET A 38 -5.51 4.34 9.03
N THR A 39 -5.99 3.26 8.45
CA THR A 39 -7.03 3.32 7.42
C THR A 39 -8.15 2.35 7.76
N PRO A 40 -8.91 2.62 8.83
CA PRO A 40 -9.97 1.70 9.26
C PRO A 40 -11.07 1.50 8.20
N GLU A 41 -11.19 2.43 7.27
CA GLU A 41 -12.19 2.33 6.20
C GLU A 41 -11.72 1.48 5.01
N ALA A 42 -10.45 1.08 4.98
CA ALA A 42 -9.90 0.36 3.83
C ALA A 42 -10.45 -1.06 3.76
N LYS A 43 -10.72 -1.52 2.54
CA LYS A 43 -11.26 -2.86 2.31
C LYS A 43 -10.64 -3.46 1.06
N ILE A 44 -10.90 -4.74 0.84
CA ILE A 44 -10.40 -5.47 -0.32
C ILE A 44 -10.81 -4.75 -1.60
N GLY A 45 -9.84 -4.55 -2.49
CA GLY A 45 -10.06 -3.85 -3.75
C GLY A 45 -9.71 -2.38 -3.69
N ASP A 46 -9.56 -1.81 -2.49
CA ASP A 46 -9.20 -0.41 -2.35
C ASP A 46 -7.71 -0.21 -2.64
N TYR A 47 -7.39 0.98 -3.11
CA TYR A 47 -5.99 1.39 -3.26
C TYR A 47 -5.62 2.26 -2.08
N VAL A 48 -4.43 2.02 -1.52
CA VAL A 48 -3.95 2.76 -0.36
C VAL A 48 -2.54 3.27 -0.63
N MET A 49 -2.20 4.40 -0.05
CA MET A 49 -0.83 4.87 -0.05
C MET A 49 -0.12 4.24 1.14
N VAL A 50 1.01 3.57 0.87
CA VAL A 50 1.73 2.80 1.88
C VAL A 50 3.09 3.41 2.11
N HIS A 51 3.43 3.63 3.38
CA HIS A 51 4.71 4.18 3.79
C HIS A 51 5.29 3.26 4.85
N VAL A 52 6.42 2.64 4.53
CA VAL A 52 7.13 1.73 5.44
C VAL A 52 6.20 0.67 6.03
N GLY A 53 5.44 0.02 5.15
CA GLY A 53 4.58 -1.08 5.57
C GLY A 53 3.26 -0.69 6.22
N VAL A 54 2.94 0.61 6.26
CA VAL A 54 1.70 1.11 6.87
C VAL A 54 0.89 1.87 5.84
N ALA A 55 -0.37 1.50 5.67
CA ALA A 55 -1.29 2.23 4.81
C ALA A 55 -1.69 3.53 5.52
N ILE A 56 -1.43 4.67 4.89
CA ILE A 56 -1.66 5.97 5.52
C ILE A 56 -2.89 6.70 4.98
N SER A 57 -3.38 6.31 3.81
CA SER A 57 -4.60 6.91 3.26
C SER A 57 -5.16 6.01 2.17
N VAL A 58 -6.46 6.12 1.93
CA VAL A 58 -7.13 5.44 0.83
C VAL A 58 -7.22 6.42 -0.34
N VAL A 59 -6.89 5.96 -1.54
CA VAL A 59 -6.94 6.78 -2.74
C VAL A 59 -7.74 6.05 -3.80
N ASP A 60 -8.17 6.77 -4.86
CA ASP A 60 -8.89 6.10 -5.92
C ASP A 60 -7.90 5.47 -6.92
N GLU A 61 -8.44 4.60 -7.78
CA GLU A 61 -7.61 3.81 -8.69
C GLU A 61 -6.83 4.68 -9.67
N GLU A 62 -7.44 5.73 -10.17
CA GLU A 62 -6.79 6.59 -11.15
C GLU A 62 -5.62 7.33 -10.51
N GLU A 63 -5.82 7.87 -9.32
CA GLU A 63 -4.77 8.56 -8.60
C GLU A 63 -3.63 7.62 -8.25
N ALA A 64 -3.97 6.41 -7.81
CA ALA A 64 -2.97 5.41 -7.47
C ALA A 64 -2.13 5.05 -8.69
N ARG A 65 -2.76 4.87 -9.84
CA ARG A 65 -2.06 4.52 -11.06
C ARG A 65 -1.10 5.61 -11.50
N ARG A 66 -1.56 6.87 -11.47
CA ARG A 66 -0.69 7.97 -11.88
C ARG A 66 0.49 8.13 -10.93
N THR A 67 0.24 8.00 -9.64
CA THR A 67 1.31 8.11 -8.66
C THR A 67 2.32 6.99 -8.83
N PHE A 68 1.84 5.76 -9.04
CA PHE A 68 2.72 4.61 -9.22
C PHE A 68 3.60 4.76 -10.46
N ASP A 69 3.00 5.19 -11.58
CA ASP A 69 3.75 5.40 -12.81
C ASP A 69 4.82 6.47 -12.62
N TYR A 70 4.49 7.53 -11.93
CA TYR A 70 5.44 8.61 -11.66
C TYR A 70 6.61 8.09 -10.82
N LEU A 71 6.33 7.30 -9.79
CA LEU A 71 7.37 6.76 -8.94
C LEU A 71 8.25 5.76 -9.69
N LEU A 72 7.67 4.98 -10.60
CA LEU A 72 8.46 4.07 -11.43
C LEU A 72 9.47 4.83 -12.26
N GLN A 73 9.07 5.96 -12.83
CA GLN A 73 9.97 6.78 -13.63
C GLN A 73 11.13 7.32 -12.80
N MET A 74 10.90 7.53 -11.52
CA MET A 74 11.94 8.02 -10.61
C MET A 74 12.78 6.91 -10.00
N GLY A 75 12.37 5.63 -10.18
CA GLY A 75 13.07 4.51 -9.58
C GLY A 75 12.75 4.30 -8.11
N GLU A 76 11.87 5.11 -7.54
CA GLU A 76 11.59 5.04 -6.10
C GLU A 76 10.87 3.77 -5.67
N VAL A 77 10.01 3.22 -6.55
CA VAL A 77 9.25 2.02 -6.19
C VAL A 77 10.19 0.86 -5.87
N THR A 78 11.13 0.58 -6.75
CA THR A 78 12.07 -0.51 -6.54
C THR A 78 12.89 -0.30 -5.29
N GLU A 79 13.38 0.91 -5.08
CA GLU A 79 14.20 1.21 -3.90
C GLU A 79 13.41 1.01 -2.62
N GLN A 80 12.17 1.49 -2.55
CA GLN A 80 11.38 1.35 -1.35
C GLN A 80 10.97 -0.10 -1.07
N LEU A 81 10.58 -0.83 -2.11
CA LEU A 81 10.16 -2.21 -1.93
C LEU A 81 11.31 -3.10 -1.48
N GLU A 82 12.52 -2.85 -1.99
CA GLU A 82 13.68 -3.62 -1.58
C GLU A 82 14.18 -3.22 -0.21
N GLY A 83 14.01 -1.97 0.15
CA GLY A 83 14.52 -1.46 1.41
C GLY A 83 13.63 -1.71 2.62
N THR A 84 12.41 -2.25 2.43
CA THR A 84 11.45 -2.43 3.51
C THR A 84 11.39 -3.85 4.06
N ASP A 85 12.22 -4.70 3.61
CA ASP A 85 12.23 -6.09 4.11
C ASP A 85 12.80 -6.23 5.49
#